data_22a7aad5c23b6b49bd4f2a197953d995
#
_entry.id   22a7aad5c23b6b49bd4f2a197953d995
#
_cell.length_a   1.000
_cell.length_b   1.000
_cell.length_c   1.000
_cell.angle_alpha   90.00
_cell.angle_beta   90.00
_cell.angle_gamma   90.00
#
_symmetry.space_group_name_H-M   'P 1'
#
loop_
_entity.id
_entity.type
_entity.pdbx_description
1 polymer ?
#
loop_
_entity_poly.entity_id
_entity_poly.type
_entity_poly.pdbx_seq_one_letter_code
_entity_poly.pdbx_strand_id
1 'polypeptide(L)'
;ADIGAQGKALATDIQNELVKLGLYNRGAKIQNSTSSKYPDNSVQDYYYVIQQSKRAGFPGIIVEHAYLSNQSDYNNYLSSDAKLKKLGEADAKGIITYLDTSGYVGKWVQSGSQWKYQNYDGSYVKNCWKLIKNLWYHFDANGIMQTGFLTLNGKTYYLQSSGAMKTGWQKIGNTWYYFDSSGAMVSNGWRWINSKCY
;
A
#
# COMPACT_ATOMS: atom_id res chain seq x y z
N ALA A 1 -22.43 5.25 -0.79
CA ALA A 1 -21.71 4.15 -1.43
C ALA A 1 -22.24 2.82 -0.88
N ASP A 2 -22.37 1.79 -1.72
CA ASP A 2 -22.77 0.45 -1.27
C ASP A 2 -21.58 -0.23 -0.56
N ILE A 3 -21.60 -0.20 0.77
CA ILE A 3 -20.55 -0.77 1.64
C ILE A 3 -20.45 -2.29 1.48
N GLY A 4 -21.56 -2.98 1.19
CA GLY A 4 -21.56 -4.41 0.93
C GLY A 4 -20.80 -4.76 -0.36
N ALA A 5 -21.02 -4.00 -1.44
CA ALA A 5 -20.27 -4.15 -2.68
C ALA A 5 -18.77 -3.85 -2.49
N GLN A 6 -18.44 -2.83 -1.70
CA GLN A 6 -17.05 -2.50 -1.36
C GLN A 6 -16.38 -3.64 -0.57
N GLY A 7 -17.06 -4.18 0.43
CA GLY A 7 -16.56 -5.32 1.21
C GLY A 7 -16.34 -6.57 0.34
N LYS A 8 -17.24 -6.85 -0.59
CA LYS A 8 -17.09 -7.95 -1.54
C LYS A 8 -15.90 -7.75 -2.47
N ALA A 9 -15.71 -6.54 -2.99
CA ALA A 9 -14.56 -6.22 -3.85
C ALA A 9 -13.23 -6.39 -3.10
N LEU A 10 -13.11 -5.82 -1.90
CA LEU A 10 -11.95 -5.98 -1.02
C LEU A 10 -11.65 -7.46 -0.73
N ALA A 11 -12.67 -8.23 -0.34
CA ALA A 11 -12.52 -9.65 -0.06
C ALA A 11 -12.10 -10.44 -1.31
N THR A 12 -12.59 -10.05 -2.50
CA THR A 12 -12.21 -10.69 -3.77
C THR A 12 -10.75 -10.42 -4.11
N ASP A 13 -10.25 -9.21 -3.93
CA ASP A 13 -8.86 -8.87 -4.22
C ASP A 13 -7.90 -9.59 -3.26
N ILE A 14 -8.24 -9.70 -1.97
CA ILE A 14 -7.48 -10.52 -1.01
C ILE A 14 -7.51 -11.99 -1.41
N GLN A 15 -8.67 -12.53 -1.73
CA GLN A 15 -8.82 -13.93 -2.17
C GLN A 15 -7.94 -14.24 -3.39
N ASN A 16 -7.88 -13.34 -4.36
CA ASN A 16 -7.06 -13.52 -5.56
C ASN A 16 -5.56 -13.63 -5.22
N GLU A 17 -5.06 -12.89 -4.23
CA GLU A 17 -3.66 -13.01 -3.80
C GLU A 17 -3.41 -14.31 -3.00
N LEU A 18 -4.34 -14.73 -2.16
CA LEU A 18 -4.26 -15.98 -1.41
C LEU A 18 -4.24 -17.21 -2.33
N VAL A 19 -5.04 -17.19 -3.39
CA VAL A 19 -5.07 -18.28 -4.41
C VAL A 19 -3.70 -18.44 -5.09
N LYS A 20 -2.94 -17.38 -5.30
CA LYS A 20 -1.58 -17.46 -5.85
C LYS A 20 -0.61 -18.24 -4.95
N LEU A 21 -0.89 -18.35 -3.66
CA LEU A 21 -0.15 -19.18 -2.70
C LEU A 21 -0.58 -20.65 -2.73
N GLY A 22 -1.64 -21.00 -3.48
CA GLY A 22 -2.19 -22.34 -3.59
C GLY A 22 -3.39 -22.61 -2.69
N LEU A 23 -3.94 -21.61 -1.99
CA LEU A 23 -5.15 -21.77 -1.20
C LEU A 23 -6.36 -21.99 -2.12
N TYR A 24 -7.30 -22.82 -1.64
CA TYR A 24 -8.53 -23.09 -2.39
C TYR A 24 -9.44 -21.86 -2.41
N ASN A 25 -9.92 -21.51 -3.60
CA ASN A 25 -10.83 -20.39 -3.77
C ASN A 25 -12.26 -20.74 -3.34
N ARG A 26 -12.66 -20.33 -2.14
CA ARG A 26 -14.05 -20.47 -1.64
C ARG A 26 -14.93 -19.28 -2.01
N GLY A 27 -14.38 -18.25 -2.63
CA GLY A 27 -15.04 -17.01 -2.99
C GLY A 27 -15.33 -16.09 -1.80
N ALA A 28 -15.57 -14.82 -2.09
CA ALA A 28 -16.09 -13.87 -1.10
C ALA A 28 -17.58 -14.15 -0.84
N LYS A 29 -17.93 -14.42 0.41
CA LYS A 29 -19.30 -14.77 0.82
C LYS A 29 -19.87 -13.69 1.73
N ILE A 30 -21.18 -13.48 1.63
CA ILE A 30 -21.94 -12.68 2.58
C ILE A 30 -22.70 -13.67 3.47
N GLN A 31 -22.58 -13.51 4.79
CA GLN A 31 -23.39 -14.26 5.74
C GLN A 31 -24.33 -13.30 6.45
N ASN A 32 -25.61 -13.50 6.20
CA ASN A 32 -26.66 -12.66 6.74
C ASN A 32 -27.21 -13.24 8.05
N SER A 33 -27.67 -12.36 8.94
CA SER A 33 -28.49 -12.75 10.09
C SER A 33 -29.84 -13.30 9.58
N THR A 34 -30.36 -14.31 10.27
CA THR A 34 -31.69 -14.87 9.97
C THR A 34 -32.84 -14.09 10.61
N SER A 35 -32.55 -13.24 11.60
CA SER A 35 -33.57 -12.61 12.44
C SER A 35 -33.43 -11.10 12.63
N SER A 36 -32.26 -10.53 12.35
CA SER A 36 -31.95 -9.13 12.66
C SER A 36 -31.87 -8.27 11.40
N LYS A 37 -32.31 -7.01 11.54
CA LYS A 37 -32.26 -6.01 10.48
C LYS A 37 -31.57 -4.73 10.94
N TYR A 38 -31.00 -3.98 10.01
CA TYR A 38 -30.54 -2.62 10.23
C TYR A 38 -31.71 -1.63 10.34
N PRO A 39 -31.47 -0.38 10.84
CA PRO A 39 -32.51 0.62 10.94
C PRO A 39 -33.20 0.99 9.59
N ASP A 40 -32.49 0.79 8.48
CA ASP A 40 -33.01 0.98 7.12
C ASP A 40 -33.83 -0.22 6.58
N ASN A 41 -34.15 -1.17 7.46
CA ASN A 41 -34.85 -2.42 7.18
C ASN A 41 -34.10 -3.42 6.29
N SER A 42 -32.86 -3.18 5.91
CA SER A 42 -32.01 -4.15 5.23
C SER A 42 -31.60 -5.27 6.18
N VAL A 43 -31.33 -6.47 5.62
CA VAL A 43 -30.90 -7.61 6.40
C VAL A 43 -29.53 -7.34 7.04
N GLN A 44 -29.41 -7.62 8.35
CA GLN A 44 -28.20 -7.39 9.10
C GLN A 44 -27.17 -8.50 8.82
N ASP A 45 -25.88 -8.13 8.80
CA ASP A 45 -24.80 -9.10 8.72
C ASP A 45 -24.78 -10.00 9.96
N TYR A 46 -24.33 -11.26 9.80
CA TYR A 46 -24.28 -12.22 10.91
C TYR A 46 -23.23 -11.84 11.95
N TYR A 47 -22.03 -11.43 11.50
CA TYR A 47 -20.92 -11.14 12.39
C TYR A 47 -20.96 -9.69 12.93
N TYR A 48 -20.88 -9.57 14.26
CA TYR A 48 -20.94 -8.27 14.94
C TYR A 48 -19.87 -7.27 14.43
N VAL A 49 -18.63 -7.73 14.18
CA VAL A 49 -17.55 -6.86 13.64
C VAL A 49 -17.92 -6.27 12.28
N ILE A 50 -18.59 -7.04 11.41
CA ILE A 50 -19.06 -6.56 10.11
C ILE A 50 -20.19 -5.56 10.30
N GLN A 51 -21.12 -5.82 11.22
CA GLN A 51 -22.20 -4.87 11.56
C GLN A 51 -21.65 -3.52 12.01
N GLN A 52 -20.63 -3.51 12.89
CA GLN A 52 -20.04 -2.27 13.38
C GLN A 52 -19.29 -1.51 12.29
N SER A 53 -18.55 -2.22 11.42
CA SER A 53 -17.88 -1.61 10.25
C SER A 53 -18.89 -0.90 9.34
N LYS A 54 -20.01 -1.55 9.01
CA LYS A 54 -21.07 -0.96 8.19
C LYS A 54 -21.70 0.28 8.84
N ARG A 55 -21.96 0.22 10.16
CA ARG A 55 -22.48 1.39 10.92
C ARG A 55 -21.49 2.55 10.94
N ALA A 56 -20.21 2.27 10.97
CA ALA A 56 -19.12 3.26 10.92
C ALA A 56 -18.83 3.77 9.50
N GLY A 57 -19.49 3.23 8.49
CA GLY A 57 -19.38 3.72 7.11
C GLY A 57 -18.20 3.20 6.30
N PHE A 58 -17.58 2.07 6.71
CA PHE A 58 -16.49 1.43 5.96
C PHE A 58 -16.72 -0.08 5.80
N PRO A 59 -16.15 -0.71 4.74
CA PRO A 59 -16.30 -2.13 4.52
C PRO A 59 -15.56 -2.94 5.60
N GLY A 60 -16.24 -3.92 6.20
CA GLY A 60 -15.66 -4.92 7.09
C GLY A 60 -15.60 -6.28 6.40
N ILE A 61 -14.53 -7.02 6.63
CA ILE A 61 -14.37 -8.39 6.16
C ILE A 61 -13.75 -9.26 7.24
N ILE A 62 -13.98 -10.57 7.14
CA ILE A 62 -13.27 -11.59 7.89
C ILE A 62 -12.54 -12.47 6.86
N VAL A 63 -11.24 -12.66 7.03
CA VAL A 63 -10.44 -13.52 6.17
C VAL A 63 -10.15 -14.82 6.92
N GLU A 64 -10.67 -15.92 6.39
CA GLU A 64 -10.39 -17.27 6.87
C GLU A 64 -9.41 -17.94 5.90
N HIS A 65 -8.11 -18.01 6.25
CA HIS A 65 -7.07 -18.49 5.35
C HIS A 65 -7.06 -20.00 5.20
N ALA A 66 -7.12 -20.71 6.34
CA ALA A 66 -6.91 -22.15 6.40
C ALA A 66 -7.42 -22.72 7.73
N TYR A 67 -7.63 -24.02 7.81
CA TYR A 67 -8.14 -24.69 9.00
C TYR A 67 -7.03 -25.43 9.74
N LEU A 68 -6.86 -25.14 11.03
CA LEU A 68 -5.91 -25.85 11.91
C LEU A 68 -6.20 -27.35 12.03
N SER A 69 -7.47 -27.73 11.91
CA SER A 69 -7.90 -29.13 11.92
C SER A 69 -7.63 -29.89 10.62
N ASN A 70 -7.26 -29.18 9.55
CA ASN A 70 -6.86 -29.80 8.29
C ASN A 70 -5.34 -29.95 8.26
N GLN A 71 -4.83 -31.17 8.27
CA GLN A 71 -3.39 -31.44 8.30
C GLN A 71 -2.65 -30.87 7.09
N SER A 72 -3.27 -30.87 5.91
CA SER A 72 -2.69 -30.27 4.71
C SER A 72 -2.58 -28.74 4.82
N ASP A 73 -3.62 -28.09 5.30
CA ASP A 73 -3.65 -26.65 5.52
C ASP A 73 -2.59 -26.24 6.56
N TYR A 74 -2.54 -26.99 7.68
CA TYR A 74 -1.52 -26.75 8.70
C TYR A 74 -0.12 -26.85 8.11
N ASN A 75 0.19 -27.98 7.45
CA ASN A 75 1.52 -28.22 6.91
C ASN A 75 1.92 -27.22 5.83
N ASN A 76 0.99 -26.80 4.98
CA ASN A 76 1.30 -25.93 3.86
C ASN A 76 1.33 -24.44 4.23
N TYR A 77 0.47 -24.01 5.17
CA TYR A 77 0.23 -22.57 5.37
C TYR A 77 0.41 -22.08 6.81
N LEU A 78 0.28 -22.92 7.84
CA LEU A 78 0.18 -22.47 9.23
C LEU A 78 1.37 -22.89 10.12
N SER A 79 2.18 -23.85 9.71
CA SER A 79 3.16 -24.55 10.56
C SER A 79 4.45 -23.78 10.85
N SER A 80 4.61 -22.53 10.40
CA SER A 80 5.77 -21.69 10.70
C SER A 80 5.49 -20.20 10.49
N ASP A 81 6.24 -19.36 11.19
CA ASP A 81 6.16 -17.88 11.04
C ASP A 81 6.38 -17.42 9.60
N ALA A 82 7.29 -18.08 8.88
CA ALA A 82 7.55 -17.77 7.47
C ALA A 82 6.30 -18.01 6.58
N LYS A 83 5.50 -19.04 6.89
CA LYS A 83 4.26 -19.33 6.18
C LYS A 83 3.15 -18.35 6.56
N LEU A 84 3.02 -18.05 7.85
CA LEU A 84 2.08 -17.04 8.35
C LEU A 84 2.39 -15.66 7.76
N LYS A 85 3.68 -15.31 7.67
CA LYS A 85 4.12 -14.07 7.02
C LYS A 85 3.69 -13.99 5.55
N LYS A 86 3.80 -15.09 4.79
CA LYS A 86 3.33 -15.13 3.39
C LYS A 86 1.82 -14.89 3.26
N LEU A 87 1.02 -15.42 4.17
CA LEU A 87 -0.42 -15.14 4.21
C LEU A 87 -0.68 -13.65 4.44
N GLY A 88 -0.05 -13.05 5.46
CA GLY A 88 -0.19 -11.62 5.73
C GLY A 88 0.33 -10.72 4.59
N GLU A 89 1.37 -11.13 3.87
CA GLU A 89 1.84 -10.43 2.67
C GLU A 89 0.83 -10.50 1.52
N ALA A 90 0.13 -11.62 1.37
CA ALA A 90 -0.93 -11.78 0.38
C ALA A 90 -2.15 -10.91 0.74
N ASP A 91 -2.57 -10.89 2.01
CA ASP A 91 -3.61 -9.99 2.48
C ASP A 91 -3.28 -8.53 2.19
N ALA A 92 -2.07 -8.10 2.54
CA ALA A 92 -1.61 -6.74 2.30
C ALA A 92 -1.63 -6.37 0.81
N LYS A 93 -1.23 -7.29 -0.08
CA LYS A 93 -1.29 -7.09 -1.54
C LYS A 93 -2.73 -6.94 -2.03
N GLY A 94 -3.64 -7.79 -1.55
CA GLY A 94 -5.07 -7.70 -1.88
C GLY A 94 -5.67 -6.37 -1.44
N ILE A 95 -5.36 -5.92 -0.21
CA ILE A 95 -5.80 -4.61 0.29
C ILE A 95 -5.25 -3.47 -0.58
N ILE A 96 -3.96 -3.51 -0.94
CA ILE A 96 -3.35 -2.49 -1.81
C ILE A 96 -4.03 -2.50 -3.18
N THR A 97 -4.28 -3.66 -3.76
CA THR A 97 -4.98 -3.80 -5.06
C THR A 97 -6.37 -3.18 -4.99
N TYR A 98 -7.14 -3.49 -3.95
CA TYR A 98 -8.45 -2.90 -3.73
C TYR A 98 -8.38 -1.37 -3.62
N LEU A 99 -7.47 -0.84 -2.82
CA LEU A 99 -7.31 0.60 -2.64
C LEU A 99 -6.91 1.29 -3.96
N ASP A 100 -6.01 0.68 -4.74
CA ASP A 100 -5.57 1.20 -6.04
C ASP A 100 -6.71 1.21 -7.09
N THR A 101 -7.57 0.19 -7.10
CA THR A 101 -8.64 0.05 -8.09
C THR A 101 -9.93 0.77 -7.71
N SER A 102 -10.22 0.89 -6.42
CA SER A 102 -11.45 1.52 -5.90
C SER A 102 -11.38 3.05 -5.80
N GLY A 103 -10.23 3.65 -6.14
CA GLY A 103 -10.03 5.10 -6.07
C GLY A 103 -9.81 5.66 -4.66
N TYR A 104 -9.62 4.79 -3.65
CA TYR A 104 -9.26 5.20 -2.27
C TYR A 104 -7.79 5.62 -2.14
N VAL A 105 -6.94 5.37 -3.13
CA VAL A 105 -5.62 5.98 -3.23
C VAL A 105 -5.70 7.29 -4.02
N GLY A 106 -4.81 8.20 -3.69
CA GLY A 106 -4.69 9.44 -4.44
C GLY A 106 -4.27 9.19 -5.89
N LYS A 107 -4.37 10.20 -6.69
CA LYS A 107 -4.05 10.17 -8.12
C LYS A 107 -3.07 11.28 -8.51
N TRP A 108 -2.28 10.98 -9.52
CA TRP A 108 -1.47 12.00 -10.17
C TRP A 108 -2.33 12.94 -11.01
N VAL A 109 -2.08 14.24 -10.88
CA VAL A 109 -2.75 15.31 -11.62
C VAL A 109 -1.70 16.14 -12.33
N GLN A 110 -1.79 16.21 -13.65
CA GLN A 110 -0.88 17.03 -14.46
C GLN A 110 -1.53 18.37 -14.80
N SER A 111 -0.75 19.43 -14.71
CA SER A 111 -1.11 20.77 -15.15
C SER A 111 0.07 21.38 -15.91
N GLY A 112 -0.01 21.44 -17.23
CA GLY A 112 1.13 21.75 -18.09
C GLY A 112 2.28 20.76 -17.90
N SER A 113 3.48 21.25 -17.60
CA SER A 113 4.66 20.42 -17.29
C SER A 113 4.76 19.99 -15.83
N GLN A 114 3.85 20.44 -14.98
CA GLN A 114 3.90 20.20 -13.54
C GLN A 114 3.01 19.03 -13.13
N TRP A 115 3.48 18.25 -12.16
CA TRP A 115 2.74 17.15 -11.56
C TRP A 115 2.42 17.45 -10.11
N LYS A 116 1.19 17.11 -9.70
CA LYS A 116 0.70 17.14 -8.32
C LYS A 116 0.14 15.79 -7.95
N TYR A 117 0.06 15.50 -6.66
CA TYR A 117 -0.63 14.30 -6.18
C TYR A 117 -1.84 14.70 -5.35
N GLN A 118 -3.02 14.32 -5.81
CA GLN A 118 -4.28 14.53 -5.10
C GLN A 118 -4.57 13.33 -4.23
N ASN A 119 -4.75 13.55 -2.94
CA ASN A 119 -5.20 12.52 -2.00
C ASN A 119 -6.65 12.11 -2.31
N TYR A 120 -7.08 10.98 -1.72
CA TYR A 120 -8.45 10.48 -1.85
C TYR A 120 -9.53 11.51 -1.42
N ASP A 121 -9.26 12.29 -0.37
CA ASP A 121 -10.15 13.32 0.14
C ASP A 121 -10.22 14.59 -0.74
N GLY A 122 -9.54 14.58 -1.87
CA GLY A 122 -9.49 15.70 -2.80
C GLY A 122 -8.40 16.74 -2.48
N SER A 123 -7.76 16.68 -1.30
CA SER A 123 -6.65 17.56 -0.95
C SER A 123 -5.40 17.24 -1.79
N TYR A 124 -4.50 18.21 -1.92
CA TYR A 124 -3.21 18.00 -2.59
C TYR A 124 -2.09 17.81 -1.56
N VAL A 125 -1.19 16.86 -1.85
CA VAL A 125 0.06 16.71 -1.09
C VAL A 125 0.92 17.95 -1.28
N LYS A 126 1.39 18.56 -0.18
CA LYS A 126 2.17 19.80 -0.19
C LYS A 126 3.25 19.77 0.88
N ASN A 127 4.40 20.36 0.56
CA ASN A 127 5.52 20.61 1.48
C ASN A 127 5.91 19.36 2.30
N CYS A 128 5.91 18.19 1.68
CA CYS A 128 6.27 16.95 2.37
C CYS A 128 6.72 15.85 1.41
N TRP A 129 7.33 14.82 2.00
CA TRP A 129 7.59 13.56 1.36
C TRP A 129 6.32 12.68 1.35
N LYS A 130 6.09 11.99 0.25
CA LYS A 130 5.00 11.02 0.10
C LYS A 130 5.51 9.74 -0.54
N LEU A 131 5.21 8.61 0.10
CA LEU A 131 5.42 7.30 -0.48
C LEU A 131 4.24 6.97 -1.41
N ILE A 132 4.51 6.73 -2.70
CA ILE A 132 3.51 6.39 -3.70
C ILE A 132 4.02 5.16 -4.46
N LYS A 133 3.29 4.06 -4.41
CA LYS A 133 3.68 2.79 -5.06
C LYS A 133 5.13 2.39 -4.80
N ASN A 134 5.51 2.44 -3.53
CA ASN A 134 6.85 2.09 -3.01
C ASN A 134 8.01 2.98 -3.50
N LEU A 135 7.72 4.17 -4.02
CA LEU A 135 8.69 5.19 -4.40
C LEU A 135 8.43 6.48 -3.63
N TRP A 136 9.50 7.12 -3.14
CA TRP A 136 9.41 8.39 -2.44
C TRP A 136 9.43 9.55 -3.43
N TYR A 137 8.52 10.50 -3.20
CA TYR A 137 8.40 11.76 -3.94
C TYR A 137 8.37 12.92 -2.96
N HIS A 138 8.86 14.07 -3.36
CA HIS A 138 8.72 15.30 -2.58
C HIS A 138 7.90 16.32 -3.35
N PHE A 139 7.04 17.04 -2.62
CA PHE A 139 6.18 18.09 -3.14
C PHE A 139 6.50 19.41 -2.45
N ASP A 140 6.59 20.48 -3.21
CA ASP A 140 6.82 21.82 -2.66
C ASP A 140 5.58 22.39 -1.95
N ALA A 141 5.66 23.62 -1.44
CA ALA A 141 4.57 24.33 -0.76
C ALA A 141 3.33 24.52 -1.65
N ASN A 142 3.50 24.58 -2.99
CA ASN A 142 2.43 24.69 -3.97
C ASN A 142 1.85 23.32 -4.36
N GLY A 143 2.41 22.24 -3.82
CA GLY A 143 2.05 20.86 -4.14
C GLY A 143 2.63 20.38 -5.47
N ILE A 144 3.66 21.01 -5.99
CA ILE A 144 4.31 20.61 -7.24
C ILE A 144 5.38 19.56 -6.92
N MET A 145 5.32 18.43 -7.64
CA MET A 145 6.30 17.35 -7.55
C MET A 145 7.68 17.89 -7.96
N GLN A 146 8.67 17.69 -7.11
CA GLN A 146 10.03 18.14 -7.36
C GLN A 146 10.85 17.08 -8.10
N THR A 147 11.87 17.55 -8.84
CA THR A 147 12.84 16.75 -9.60
C THR A 147 14.23 17.34 -9.45
N GLY A 148 15.27 16.56 -9.78
CA GLY A 148 16.65 17.00 -9.65
C GLY A 148 17.19 16.95 -8.23
N PHE A 149 18.21 17.74 -7.94
CA PHE A 149 18.77 17.84 -6.60
C PHE A 149 17.86 18.67 -5.69
N LEU A 150 17.59 18.13 -4.50
CA LEU A 150 16.76 18.74 -3.47
C LEU A 150 17.52 18.76 -2.14
N THR A 151 17.73 19.93 -1.56
CA THR A 151 18.35 20.05 -0.24
C THR A 151 17.29 20.44 0.79
N LEU A 152 17.14 19.58 1.81
CA LEU A 152 16.20 19.75 2.92
C LEU A 152 16.92 19.47 4.24
N ASN A 153 16.83 20.36 5.20
CA ASN A 153 17.41 20.21 6.53
C ASN A 153 18.89 19.78 6.50
N GLY A 154 19.67 20.39 5.60
CA GLY A 154 21.10 20.10 5.44
C GLY A 154 21.44 18.78 4.76
N LYS A 155 20.45 18.02 4.28
CA LYS A 155 20.65 16.80 3.50
C LYS A 155 20.24 17.01 2.05
N THR A 156 21.04 16.51 1.12
CA THR A 156 20.76 16.60 -0.32
C THR A 156 20.26 15.24 -0.83
N TYR A 157 19.19 15.27 -1.60
CA TYR A 157 18.53 14.14 -2.25
C TYR A 157 18.57 14.31 -3.76
N TYR A 158 18.37 13.24 -4.51
CA TYR A 158 18.18 13.32 -5.96
C TYR A 158 16.87 12.65 -6.37
N LEU A 159 16.04 13.45 -7.03
CA LEU A 159 14.75 13.04 -7.58
C LEU A 159 14.91 12.97 -9.10
N GLN A 160 14.75 11.79 -9.68
CA GLN A 160 14.87 11.65 -11.14
C GLN A 160 13.77 12.43 -11.88
N SER A 161 13.80 12.47 -13.21
CA SER A 161 12.82 13.22 -14.03
C SER A 161 11.37 12.79 -13.79
N SER A 162 11.12 11.56 -13.36
CA SER A 162 9.80 11.09 -12.93
C SER A 162 9.40 11.55 -11.53
N GLY A 163 10.26 12.25 -10.79
CA GLY A 163 10.08 12.66 -9.40
C GLY A 163 10.50 11.63 -8.37
N ALA A 164 10.76 10.38 -8.76
CA ALA A 164 11.11 9.33 -7.80
C ALA A 164 12.51 9.54 -7.21
N MET A 165 12.60 9.50 -5.87
CA MET A 165 13.86 9.61 -5.12
C MET A 165 14.79 8.43 -5.42
N LYS A 166 16.06 8.72 -5.56
CA LYS A 166 17.11 7.73 -5.82
C LYS A 166 17.90 7.39 -4.55
N THR A 167 18.35 6.13 -4.50
CA THR A 167 19.29 5.59 -3.50
C THR A 167 20.43 4.87 -4.22
N GLY A 168 21.51 4.59 -3.50
CA GLY A 168 22.69 3.93 -4.04
C GLY A 168 23.50 4.82 -5.00
N TRP A 169 24.29 4.19 -5.86
CA TRP A 169 25.10 4.90 -6.84
C TRP A 169 24.28 5.46 -7.99
N GLN A 170 24.46 6.74 -8.28
CA GLN A 170 23.81 7.44 -9.40
C GLN A 170 24.85 8.22 -10.19
N LYS A 171 24.89 8.04 -11.51
CA LYS A 171 25.67 8.88 -12.41
C LYS A 171 24.78 10.02 -12.91
N ILE A 172 25.09 11.25 -12.53
CA ILE A 172 24.31 12.44 -12.87
C ILE A 172 25.23 13.37 -13.66
N GLY A 173 24.94 13.53 -14.94
CA GLY A 173 25.90 14.10 -15.87
C GLY A 173 27.16 13.23 -15.95
N ASN A 174 28.34 13.83 -15.72
CA ASN A 174 29.62 13.12 -15.74
C ASN A 174 30.12 12.74 -14.33
N THR A 175 29.35 13.01 -13.27
CA THR A 175 29.76 12.80 -11.88
C THR A 175 28.97 11.66 -11.24
N TRP A 176 29.67 10.83 -10.45
CA TRP A 176 29.09 9.80 -9.63
C TRP A 176 28.74 10.35 -8.23
N TYR A 177 27.54 10.04 -7.78
CA TYR A 177 27.03 10.35 -6.46
C TYR A 177 26.56 9.06 -5.76
N TYR A 178 26.66 9.03 -4.45
CA TYR A 178 26.08 7.94 -3.67
C TYR A 178 25.04 8.49 -2.69
N PHE A 179 23.86 7.90 -2.69
CA PHE A 179 22.76 8.20 -1.78
C PHE A 179 22.52 7.01 -0.87
N ASP A 180 22.47 7.23 0.44
CA ASP A 180 22.22 6.16 1.41
C ASP A 180 20.81 5.58 1.29
N SER A 181 20.46 4.62 2.16
CA SER A 181 19.12 3.99 2.17
C SER A 181 17.99 4.96 2.49
N SER A 182 18.28 6.10 3.11
CA SER A 182 17.30 7.18 3.35
C SER A 182 17.15 8.12 2.16
N GLY A 183 17.97 7.96 1.11
CA GLY A 183 18.05 8.84 -0.05
C GLY A 183 18.96 10.06 0.16
N ALA A 184 19.59 10.21 1.31
CA ALA A 184 20.49 11.34 1.56
C ALA A 184 21.84 11.14 0.86
N MET A 185 22.30 12.16 0.17
CA MET A 185 23.61 12.16 -0.48
C MET A 185 24.71 12.05 0.57
N VAL A 186 25.61 11.10 0.35
CA VAL A 186 26.80 10.94 1.17
C VAL A 186 27.87 11.87 0.63
N SER A 187 28.29 12.83 1.45
CA SER A 187 29.37 13.77 1.16
C SER A 187 30.36 13.76 2.32
N ASN A 188 31.63 13.97 2.00
CA ASN A 188 32.74 14.09 2.96
C ASN A 188 33.07 12.84 3.79
N GLY A 189 34.23 12.29 3.53
CA GLY A 189 34.83 11.17 4.27
C GLY A 189 34.76 9.83 3.56
N TRP A 190 35.66 8.95 3.94
CA TRP A 190 35.77 7.59 3.43
C TRP A 190 34.62 6.74 3.92
N ARG A 191 34.01 5.96 3.02
CA ARG A 191 32.93 5.04 3.37
C ARG A 191 33.11 3.67 2.72
N TRP A 192 32.76 2.66 3.48
CA TRP A 192 32.70 1.29 2.97
C TRP A 192 31.34 1.03 2.34
N ILE A 193 31.33 0.73 1.05
CA ILE A 193 30.14 0.39 0.28
C ILE A 193 30.43 -0.93 -0.44
N ASN A 194 29.69 -1.98 -0.13
CA ASN A 194 29.89 -3.32 -0.70
C ASN A 194 31.35 -3.79 -0.59
N SER A 195 31.94 -3.67 0.60
CA SER A 195 33.32 -4.07 0.90
C SER A 195 34.43 -3.30 0.17
N LYS A 196 34.12 -2.14 -0.40
CA LYS A 196 35.07 -1.20 -0.99
C LYS A 196 35.00 0.17 -0.30
N CYS A 197 36.15 0.81 -0.13
CA CYS A 197 36.26 2.14 0.45
C CYS A 197 36.23 3.18 -0.68
N TYR A 198 35.38 4.22 -0.54
CA TYR A 198 35.21 5.32 -1.48
C TYR A 198 35.35 6.65 -0.79
#